data_f7df323562eed0e46768f0a4e3190f51
#
_entry.id   f7df323562eed0e46768f0a4e3190f51
#
_cell.length_a   1.000
_cell.length_b   1.000
_cell.length_c   1.000
_cell.angle_alpha   90.00
_cell.angle_beta   90.00
_cell.angle_gamma   90.00
#
_symmetry.space_group_name_H-M   'P 1'
#
loop_
_entity.id
_entity.type
_entity.pdbx_description
1 polymer ?
#
loop_
_entity_poly.entity_id
_entity_poly.type
_entity_poly.pdbx_seq_one_letter_code
_entity_poly.pdbx_strand_id
1 'polypeptide(L)'
;IQAYTYPPEFAACDGTAEPVAGVSLGQQARKIFGFCYRTLIGNDVDGQDHGYKLHLVYGAQASPSDREYQTVNDSPDAITFSWEVTTTPINVDGYKPVSSITIDSTKVDATKLAALEKKLYGDTSEEPVLPLPSEVITMLRAS
;
A
#
# COMPACT_ATOMS: atom_id res chain seq x y z
N ILE A 1 1.64 9.78 3.41
CA ILE A 1 0.79 9.50 2.23
C ILE A 1 -0.11 10.70 1.99
N GLN A 2 -0.16 11.15 0.74
CA GLN A 2 -1.06 12.24 0.32
C GLN A 2 -1.94 11.76 -0.83
N ALA A 3 -3.21 12.14 -0.83
CA ALA A 3 -4.17 11.81 -1.88
C ALA A 3 -5.28 12.87 -1.97
N TYR A 4 -5.88 13.01 -3.13
CA TYR A 4 -7.07 13.87 -3.31
C TYR A 4 -8.36 13.15 -2.89
N THR A 5 -8.35 11.83 -2.90
CA THR A 5 -9.46 10.98 -2.47
C THR A 5 -8.93 9.61 -2.06
N TYR A 6 -9.76 8.81 -1.42
CA TYR A 6 -9.45 7.43 -1.07
C TYR A 6 -10.67 6.53 -1.29
N PRO A 7 -10.47 5.23 -1.53
CA PRO A 7 -11.57 4.30 -1.73
C PRO A 7 -12.36 4.07 -0.42
N PRO A 8 -13.66 3.73 -0.48
CA PRO A 8 -14.50 3.53 0.70
C PRO A 8 -13.95 2.52 1.71
N GLU A 9 -13.24 1.51 1.24
CA GLU A 9 -12.62 0.47 2.07
C GLU A 9 -11.56 1.03 3.02
N PHE A 10 -10.92 2.13 2.65
CA PHE A 10 -9.93 2.80 3.49
C PHE A 10 -10.54 3.58 4.65
N ALA A 11 -11.84 3.86 4.63
CA ALA A 11 -12.54 4.61 5.68
C ALA A 11 -12.32 3.99 7.07
N ALA A 12 -12.35 2.65 7.17
CA ALA A 12 -12.08 1.94 8.42
C ALA A 12 -10.62 2.12 8.92
N CYS A 13 -9.68 2.36 8.02
CA CYS A 13 -8.27 2.64 8.35
C CYS A 13 -8.06 4.11 8.74
N ASP A 14 -8.85 5.02 8.18
CA ASP A 14 -8.89 6.44 8.53
C ASP A 14 -9.63 6.72 9.85
N GLY A 15 -10.34 5.74 10.40
CA GLY A 15 -11.11 5.86 11.64
C GLY A 15 -12.49 6.47 11.42
N THR A 16 -13.09 6.22 10.27
CA THR A 16 -14.47 6.57 9.96
C THR A 16 -15.32 5.34 9.72
N ALA A 17 -16.59 5.40 10.09
CA ALA A 17 -17.58 4.38 9.80
C ALA A 17 -18.80 5.01 9.14
N GLU A 18 -19.40 4.31 8.19
CA GLU A 18 -20.62 4.73 7.51
C GLU A 18 -21.73 3.74 7.82
N PRO A 19 -22.50 3.95 8.93
CA PRO A 19 -23.58 3.04 9.33
C PRO A 19 -24.78 3.08 8.39
N VAL A 20 -24.97 4.19 7.69
CA VAL A 20 -26.00 4.39 6.68
C VAL A 20 -25.39 5.26 5.58
N ALA A 21 -25.75 5.00 4.33
CA ALA A 21 -25.26 5.76 3.19
C ALA A 21 -25.41 7.28 3.40
N GLY A 22 -24.28 8.00 3.28
CA GLY A 22 -24.23 9.44 3.49
C GLY A 22 -24.08 9.91 4.94
N VAL A 23 -24.03 8.99 5.93
CA VAL A 23 -23.81 9.33 7.34
C VAL A 23 -22.45 8.79 7.79
N SER A 24 -21.48 9.68 7.94
CA SER A 24 -20.11 9.32 8.37
C SER A 24 -19.90 9.64 9.84
N LEU A 25 -19.47 8.63 10.60
CA LEU A 25 -19.06 8.74 12.01
C LEU A 25 -17.55 8.76 12.09
N GLY A 26 -16.98 9.85 12.58
CA GLY A 26 -15.54 9.98 12.84
C GLY A 26 -15.12 9.36 14.18
N GLN A 27 -13.81 9.41 14.47
CA GLN A 27 -13.22 8.98 15.75
C GLN A 27 -13.43 7.49 16.09
N GLN A 28 -13.57 6.65 15.08
CA GLN A 28 -13.67 5.21 15.25
C GLN A 28 -12.28 4.59 15.42
N ALA A 29 -12.24 3.36 15.98
CA ALA A 29 -11.01 2.59 16.06
C ALA A 29 -10.44 2.34 14.66
N ARG A 30 -9.16 2.69 14.44
CA ARG A 30 -8.48 2.51 13.15
C ARG A 30 -8.03 1.08 12.96
N LYS A 31 -8.30 0.54 11.80
CA LYS A 31 -7.78 -0.77 11.40
C LYS A 31 -6.34 -0.65 10.91
N ILE A 32 -5.56 -1.66 11.25
CA ILE A 32 -4.21 -1.86 10.70
C ILE A 32 -4.39 -2.39 9.27
N PHE A 33 -3.55 -1.89 8.36
CA PHE A 33 -3.57 -2.28 6.95
C PHE A 33 -2.16 -2.57 6.44
N GLY A 34 -2.07 -3.12 5.26
CA GLY A 34 -0.85 -3.21 4.48
C GLY A 34 -1.07 -2.62 3.09
N PHE A 35 0.00 -2.23 2.45
CA PHE A 35 -0.06 -1.72 1.08
C PHE A 35 1.21 -2.04 0.31
N CYS A 36 1.13 -2.00 -1.01
CA CYS A 36 2.28 -2.10 -1.87
C CYS A 36 2.35 -0.91 -2.83
N TYR A 37 3.57 -0.57 -3.23
CA TYR A 37 3.82 0.42 -4.26
C TYR A 37 5.05 0.04 -5.08
N ARG A 38 5.18 0.64 -6.25
CA ARG A 38 6.26 0.37 -7.18
C ARG A 38 7.08 1.62 -7.45
N THR A 39 8.41 1.46 -7.47
CA THR A 39 9.35 2.49 -7.92
C THR A 39 10.12 1.99 -9.12
N LEU A 40 10.32 2.84 -10.13
CA LEU A 40 11.07 2.49 -11.33
C LEU A 40 12.57 2.54 -11.07
N ILE A 41 13.33 1.67 -11.73
CA ILE A 41 14.77 1.67 -11.77
C ILE A 41 15.19 2.09 -13.17
N GLY A 42 15.91 3.20 -13.28
CA GLY A 42 16.52 3.66 -14.53
C GLY A 42 18.00 3.33 -14.63
N ASN A 43 18.50 3.28 -15.86
CA ASN A 43 19.92 3.30 -16.19
C ASN A 43 20.16 4.16 -17.44
N ASP A 44 21.44 4.39 -17.77
CA ASP A 44 21.84 5.25 -18.89
C ASP A 44 21.55 4.61 -20.28
N VAL A 45 21.25 3.31 -20.33
CA VAL A 45 21.02 2.56 -21.56
C VAL A 45 19.53 2.40 -21.84
N ASP A 46 18.77 1.90 -20.85
CA ASP A 46 17.34 1.55 -20.99
C ASP A 46 16.41 2.65 -20.44
N GLY A 47 16.96 3.76 -19.96
CA GLY A 47 16.18 4.82 -19.36
C GLY A 47 15.39 4.31 -18.15
N GLN A 48 14.08 4.58 -18.10
CA GLN A 48 13.18 4.15 -17.02
C GLN A 48 12.67 2.71 -17.18
N ASP A 49 12.97 2.06 -18.29
CA ASP A 49 12.47 0.71 -18.62
C ASP A 49 13.41 -0.42 -18.14
N HIS A 50 14.49 -0.07 -17.44
CA HIS A 50 15.45 -1.05 -16.94
C HIS A 50 14.83 -2.04 -15.93
N GLY A 51 13.94 -1.59 -15.09
CA GLY A 51 13.28 -2.42 -14.10
C GLY A 51 12.50 -1.61 -13.06
N TYR A 52 12.08 -2.29 -12.02
CA TYR A 52 11.35 -1.67 -10.91
C TYR A 52 11.58 -2.40 -9.59
N LYS A 53 11.27 -1.73 -8.50
CA LYS A 53 11.20 -2.33 -7.17
C LYS A 53 9.76 -2.31 -6.69
N LEU A 54 9.31 -3.46 -6.18
CA LEU A 54 8.08 -3.57 -5.43
C LEU A 54 8.38 -3.38 -3.94
N HIS A 55 7.63 -2.53 -3.29
CA HIS A 55 7.72 -2.28 -1.86
C HIS A 55 6.41 -2.73 -1.22
N LEU A 56 6.50 -3.68 -0.30
CA LEU A 56 5.38 -4.19 0.48
C LEU A 56 5.52 -3.67 1.91
N VAL A 57 4.51 -3.01 2.42
CA VAL A 57 4.49 -2.43 3.77
C VAL A 57 3.42 -3.10 4.59
N TYR A 58 3.79 -3.52 5.79
CA TYR A 58 2.95 -4.30 6.70
C TYR A 58 2.73 -3.57 8.01
N GLY A 59 1.64 -3.92 8.69
CA GLY A 59 1.34 -3.39 10.01
C GLY A 59 1.19 -1.87 10.05
N ALA A 60 0.74 -1.28 8.96
CA ALA A 60 0.57 0.16 8.83
C ALA A 60 -0.69 0.63 9.55
N GLN A 61 -0.58 1.73 10.28
CA GLN A 61 -1.69 2.42 10.91
C GLN A 61 -1.60 3.90 10.58
N ALA A 62 -2.69 4.44 10.05
CA ALA A 62 -2.78 5.86 9.72
C ALA A 62 -3.04 6.69 11.00
N SER A 63 -2.29 7.77 11.16
CA SER A 63 -2.58 8.80 12.15
C SER A 63 -3.76 9.67 11.73
N PRO A 64 -4.45 10.37 12.67
CA PRO A 64 -5.47 11.35 12.30
C PRO A 64 -4.89 12.35 11.31
N SER A 65 -5.59 12.57 10.19
CA SER A 65 -5.28 13.65 9.28
C SER A 65 -6.07 14.90 9.65
N ASP A 66 -5.43 16.05 9.59
CA ASP A 66 -6.14 17.32 9.61
C ASP A 66 -6.84 17.50 8.25
N ARG A 67 -8.10 17.87 8.28
CA ARG A 67 -8.89 18.20 7.10
C ARG A 67 -9.12 19.70 7.07
N GLU A 68 -8.48 20.38 6.14
CA GLU A 68 -8.75 21.78 5.89
C GLU A 68 -9.86 21.89 4.84
N TYR A 69 -10.96 22.58 5.20
CA TYR A 69 -12.04 22.90 4.28
C TYR A 69 -11.84 24.33 3.80
N GLN A 70 -11.56 24.50 2.52
CA GLN A 70 -11.44 25.82 1.91
C GLN A 70 -12.74 26.18 1.20
N THR A 71 -13.14 27.44 1.33
CA THR A 71 -14.27 27.98 0.58
C THR A 71 -13.88 28.11 -0.90
N VAL A 72 -14.79 27.75 -1.79
CA VAL A 72 -14.60 27.93 -3.23
C VAL A 72 -14.42 29.42 -3.53
N ASN A 73 -13.29 29.77 -4.12
CA ASN A 73 -12.93 31.09 -4.59
C ASN A 73 -12.59 31.05 -6.09
N ASP A 74 -12.11 32.17 -6.65
CA ASP A 74 -11.75 32.27 -8.07
C ASP A 74 -10.60 31.36 -8.51
N SER A 75 -9.88 30.77 -7.55
CA SER A 75 -8.82 29.78 -7.79
C SER A 75 -9.05 28.56 -6.88
N PRO A 76 -9.94 27.63 -7.26
CA PRO A 76 -10.24 26.49 -6.42
C PRO A 76 -9.05 25.52 -6.38
N ASP A 77 -8.47 25.36 -5.19
CA ASP A 77 -7.47 24.34 -4.93
C ASP A 77 -8.15 23.03 -4.49
N ALA A 78 -7.65 21.91 -4.99
CA ALA A 78 -8.15 20.61 -4.57
C ALA A 78 -7.74 20.31 -3.13
N ILE A 79 -8.70 19.89 -2.30
CA ILE A 79 -8.43 19.44 -0.94
C ILE A 79 -7.54 18.20 -1.00
N THR A 80 -6.41 18.23 -0.31
CA THR A 80 -5.48 17.12 -0.21
C THR A 80 -5.57 16.50 1.17
N PHE A 81 -5.82 15.19 1.21
CA PHE A 81 -5.73 14.40 2.43
C PHE A 81 -4.28 14.00 2.65
N SER A 82 -3.79 14.13 3.88
CA SER A 82 -2.43 13.72 4.26
C SER A 82 -2.48 12.82 5.49
N TRP A 83 -1.86 11.65 5.41
CA TRP A 83 -1.74 10.72 6.53
C TRP A 83 -0.28 10.48 6.86
N GLU A 84 0.05 10.63 8.12
CA GLU A 84 1.25 10.04 8.68
C GLU A 84 0.96 8.57 8.98
N VAL A 85 1.87 7.68 8.57
CA VAL A 85 1.69 6.23 8.72
C VAL A 85 2.81 5.69 9.61
N THR A 86 2.43 5.07 10.71
CA THR A 86 3.34 4.31 11.57
C THR A 86 3.19 2.83 11.27
N THR A 87 4.26 2.05 11.43
CA THR A 87 4.25 0.61 11.17
C THR A 87 4.63 -0.19 12.41
N THR A 88 3.97 -1.31 12.61
CA THR A 88 4.33 -2.30 13.62
C THR A 88 4.95 -3.51 12.89
N PRO A 89 6.21 -3.87 13.20
CA PRO A 89 6.86 -5.01 12.56
C PRO A 89 6.11 -6.33 12.82
N ILE A 90 6.06 -7.19 11.81
CA ILE A 90 5.48 -8.53 11.90
C ILE A 90 6.58 -9.59 11.88
N ASN A 91 6.34 -10.72 12.53
CA ASN A 91 7.30 -11.79 12.63
C ASN A 91 7.55 -12.48 11.28
N VAL A 92 8.81 -12.85 11.06
CA VAL A 92 9.25 -13.62 9.89
C VAL A 92 10.12 -14.75 10.39
N ASP A 93 9.79 -16.00 10.05
CA ASP A 93 10.50 -17.18 10.51
C ASP A 93 11.97 -17.15 10.07
N GLY A 94 12.87 -17.27 11.04
CA GLY A 94 14.32 -17.22 10.80
C GLY A 94 14.94 -15.83 10.65
N TYR A 95 14.16 -14.77 10.75
CA TYR A 95 14.60 -13.39 10.63
C TYR A 95 14.06 -12.51 11.77
N LYS A 96 14.59 -11.31 11.90
CA LYS A 96 14.00 -10.31 12.80
C LYS A 96 12.65 -9.83 12.22
N PRO A 97 11.73 -9.40 13.09
CA PRO A 97 10.47 -8.80 12.64
C PRO A 97 10.71 -7.65 11.67
N VAL A 98 9.91 -7.58 10.61
CA VAL A 98 10.01 -6.56 9.57
C VAL A 98 8.68 -5.85 9.34
N SER A 99 8.72 -4.60 8.98
CA SER A 99 7.55 -3.81 8.55
C SER A 99 7.51 -3.55 7.05
N SER A 100 8.60 -3.87 6.33
CA SER A 100 8.65 -3.69 4.88
C SER A 100 9.53 -4.74 4.20
N ILE A 101 9.16 -5.09 2.97
CA ILE A 101 9.96 -5.91 2.05
C ILE A 101 10.13 -5.13 0.75
N THR A 102 11.33 -5.17 0.20
CA THR A 102 11.62 -4.62 -1.12
C THR A 102 12.07 -5.74 -2.04
N ILE A 103 11.45 -5.86 -3.20
CA ILE A 103 11.71 -6.87 -4.22
C ILE A 103 12.23 -6.15 -5.47
N ASP A 104 13.40 -6.55 -5.95
CA ASP A 104 14.03 -5.98 -7.12
C ASP A 104 13.74 -6.86 -8.35
N SER A 105 12.97 -6.34 -9.32
CA SER A 105 12.53 -7.09 -10.50
C SER A 105 13.70 -7.58 -11.38
N THR A 106 14.87 -6.93 -11.31
CA THR A 106 16.03 -7.30 -12.10
C THR A 106 16.79 -8.50 -11.53
N LYS A 107 16.47 -8.92 -10.28
CA LYS A 107 17.19 -9.98 -9.55
C LYS A 107 16.36 -11.20 -9.26
N VAL A 108 15.05 -11.14 -9.45
CA VAL A 108 14.10 -12.22 -9.18
C VAL A 108 13.68 -12.88 -10.49
N ASP A 109 13.31 -14.15 -10.41
CA ASP A 109 12.72 -14.85 -11.56
C ASP A 109 11.42 -14.16 -12.01
N ALA A 110 11.33 -13.84 -13.31
CA ALA A 110 10.21 -13.09 -13.86
C ALA A 110 8.86 -13.82 -13.73
N THR A 111 8.85 -15.16 -13.82
CA THR A 111 7.65 -15.97 -13.72
C THR A 111 7.10 -15.94 -12.28
N LYS A 112 8.00 -16.05 -11.30
CA LYS A 112 7.66 -16.00 -9.88
C LYS A 112 7.20 -14.60 -9.46
N LEU A 113 7.86 -13.57 -10.02
CA LEU A 113 7.46 -12.19 -9.80
C LEU A 113 6.07 -11.92 -10.37
N ALA A 114 5.78 -12.39 -11.58
CA ALA A 114 4.45 -12.26 -12.19
C ALA A 114 3.35 -12.98 -11.37
N ALA A 115 3.65 -14.14 -10.80
CA ALA A 115 2.73 -14.85 -9.92
C ALA A 115 2.46 -14.07 -8.62
N LEU A 116 3.49 -13.43 -8.04
CA LEU A 116 3.34 -12.56 -6.90
C LEU A 116 2.52 -11.31 -7.23
N GLU A 117 2.79 -10.67 -8.37
CA GLU A 117 2.05 -9.48 -8.81
C GLU A 117 0.58 -9.80 -9.08
N LYS A 118 0.28 -10.96 -9.67
CA LYS A 118 -1.10 -11.43 -9.83
C LYS A 118 -1.82 -11.53 -8.48
N LYS A 119 -1.15 -12.03 -7.44
CA LYS A 119 -1.71 -12.11 -6.09
C LYS A 119 -1.87 -10.74 -5.45
N LEU A 120 -0.92 -9.82 -5.65
CA LEU A 120 -0.96 -8.46 -5.10
C LEU A 120 -2.05 -7.59 -5.72
N TYR A 121 -2.24 -7.67 -7.03
CA TYR A 121 -3.17 -6.81 -7.76
C TYR A 121 -4.51 -7.48 -8.06
N GLY A 122 -4.59 -8.79 -7.88
CA GLY A 122 -5.76 -9.58 -8.24
C GLY A 122 -5.94 -9.71 -9.76
N ASP A 123 -6.98 -10.41 -10.14
CA ASP A 123 -7.47 -10.48 -11.52
C ASP A 123 -9.00 -10.61 -11.54
N THR A 124 -9.59 -10.97 -12.69
CA THR A 124 -11.05 -11.13 -12.83
C THR A 124 -11.65 -12.24 -11.96
N SER A 125 -10.83 -13.14 -11.39
CA SER A 125 -11.25 -14.31 -10.62
C SER A 125 -10.72 -14.31 -9.17
N GLU A 126 -9.70 -13.50 -8.87
CA GLU A 126 -9.05 -13.47 -7.56
C GLU A 126 -8.96 -12.03 -7.05
N GLU A 127 -9.38 -11.81 -5.81
CA GLU A 127 -9.24 -10.51 -5.15
C GLU A 127 -7.77 -10.22 -4.80
N PRO A 128 -7.35 -8.95 -4.80
CA PRO A 128 -6.00 -8.56 -4.42
C PRO A 128 -5.72 -8.90 -2.95
N VAL A 129 -4.60 -9.53 -2.69
CA VAL A 129 -4.14 -9.92 -1.35
C VAL A 129 -2.69 -9.53 -1.14
N LEU A 130 -2.38 -8.94 0.01
CA LEU A 130 -1.00 -8.73 0.44
C LEU A 130 -0.51 -9.97 1.20
N PRO A 131 0.34 -10.83 0.57
CA PRO A 131 0.84 -12.04 1.21
C PRO A 131 1.79 -11.70 2.37
N LEU A 132 1.83 -12.56 3.38
CA LEU A 132 2.74 -12.40 4.52
C LEU A 132 4.22 -12.51 4.08
N PRO A 133 5.18 -11.93 4.81
CA PRO A 133 6.61 -11.96 4.44
C PRO A 133 7.17 -13.34 4.20
N SER A 134 6.86 -14.31 5.04
CA SER A 134 7.29 -15.72 4.88
C SER A 134 6.73 -16.36 3.60
N GLU A 135 5.51 -16.02 3.22
CA GLU A 135 4.89 -16.47 1.97
C GLU A 135 5.58 -15.84 0.74
N VAL A 136 5.87 -14.53 0.78
CA VAL A 136 6.63 -13.84 -0.27
C VAL A 136 7.99 -14.49 -0.47
N ILE A 137 8.73 -14.76 0.62
CA ILE A 137 10.03 -15.40 0.56
C ILE A 137 9.90 -16.81 -0.06
N THR A 138 8.88 -17.57 0.30
CA THR A 138 8.63 -18.92 -0.23
C THR A 138 8.30 -18.88 -1.72
N MET A 139 7.47 -17.94 -2.16
CA MET A 139 7.10 -17.75 -3.57
C MET A 139 8.30 -17.38 -4.44
N LEU A 140 9.19 -16.55 -3.94
CA LEU A 140 10.34 -16.02 -4.70
C LEU A 140 11.62 -16.87 -4.53
N ARG A 141 11.66 -17.83 -3.59
CA ARG A 141 12.82 -18.69 -3.37
C ARG A 141 13.13 -19.48 -4.64
N ALA A 142 14.39 -19.48 -5.06
CA ALA A 142 14.88 -20.37 -6.11
C ALA A 142 14.67 -21.85 -5.67
N SER A 143 14.22 -22.65 -6.60
CA SER A 143 14.11 -24.11 -6.41
C SER A 143 15.49 -24.72 -6.51
#